data_02c6c9a26dd2cc15234be26cef873514
#
_entry.id   02c6c9a26dd2cc15234be26cef873514
#
_cell.length_a   1.000
_cell.length_b   1.000
_cell.length_c   1.000
_cell.angle_alpha   90.00
_cell.angle_beta   90.00
_cell.angle_gamma   90.00
#
_symmetry.space_group_name_H-M   'P 1'
#
loop_
_entity.id
_entity.type
_entity.pdbx_description
1 polymer ?
#
loop_
_entity_poly.entity_id
_entity_poly.type
_entity_poly.pdbx_seq_one_letter_code
_entity_poly.pdbx_strand_id
1 'polypeptide(L)'
;HVVYIIKENRTYDQVLGDMPQGNGDTSLVEFGREVTPNHHRLAEDFLLMDNFNCSGILSATGHQWTDEAYVTDYLEKSFGGFTRSYPYNGDDALAYASSGFIWDNVLRHGLTFRDYGEFVKTTVKPEGSEWMDIYNDLQNGTHNVSISAKGSIEQLTPYVCPTYPAFTLRI
;
A
#
# COMPACT_ATOMS: atom_id res chain seq x y z
N HIS A 1 2.25 16.16 -12.29
CA HIS A 1 1.64 14.94 -11.75
C HIS A 1 2.37 14.56 -10.46
N VAL A 2 1.63 14.05 -9.48
CA VAL A 2 2.16 13.47 -8.25
C VAL A 2 1.85 11.99 -8.28
N VAL A 3 2.86 11.16 -8.02
CA VAL A 3 2.71 9.72 -7.82
C VAL A 3 3.04 9.44 -6.36
N TYR A 4 2.09 8.88 -5.63
CA TYR A 4 2.23 8.53 -4.23
C TYR A 4 2.24 7.01 -4.11
N ILE A 5 3.36 6.43 -3.70
CA ILE A 5 3.56 4.98 -3.63
C ILE A 5 3.74 4.60 -2.17
N ILE A 6 2.78 3.83 -1.65
CA ILE A 6 2.89 3.18 -0.36
C ILE A 6 3.50 1.81 -0.61
N LYS A 7 4.75 1.64 -0.20
CA LYS A 7 5.44 0.37 -0.31
C LYS A 7 5.71 -0.21 1.05
N GLU A 8 5.13 -1.35 1.30
CA GLU A 8 5.27 -2.10 2.52
C GLU A 8 5.50 -3.59 2.18
N ASN A 9 5.83 -4.41 3.02
CA ASN A 9 5.83 -4.44 4.47
C ASN A 9 7.22 -4.87 4.93
N ARG A 10 8.22 -3.99 4.84
CA ARG A 10 9.62 -4.25 5.18
C ARG A 10 10.21 -3.07 5.92
N THR A 11 11.22 -3.35 6.75
CA THR A 11 11.99 -2.30 7.42
C THR A 11 12.97 -1.63 6.45
N TYR A 12 13.49 -0.47 6.86
CA TYR A 12 14.53 0.24 6.13
C TYR A 12 15.72 -0.68 5.83
N ASP A 13 16.27 -1.34 6.86
CA ASP A 13 17.46 -2.17 6.72
C ASP A 13 17.25 -3.39 5.81
N GLN A 14 16.06 -3.98 5.82
CA GLN A 14 15.77 -5.11 4.94
C GLN A 14 15.90 -4.76 3.46
N VAL A 15 15.68 -3.49 3.10
CA VAL A 15 15.68 -3.03 1.69
C VAL A 15 16.87 -2.14 1.37
N LEU A 16 17.19 -1.19 2.23
CA LEU A 16 18.18 -0.14 2.00
C LEU A 16 19.35 -0.17 2.99
N GLY A 17 19.46 -1.23 3.80
CA GLY A 17 20.55 -1.38 4.75
C GLY A 17 21.94 -1.47 4.14
N ASP A 18 22.05 -1.78 2.83
CA ASP A 18 23.28 -1.81 2.05
C ASP A 18 23.61 -0.48 1.36
N MET A 19 22.80 0.57 1.58
CA MET A 19 23.12 1.91 1.08
C MET A 19 24.37 2.47 1.78
N PRO A 20 25.31 3.04 1.04
CA PRO A 20 26.52 3.65 1.64
C PRO A 20 26.21 4.95 2.38
N GLN A 21 25.06 5.57 2.10
CA GLN A 21 24.53 6.74 2.79
C GLN A 21 23.50 6.29 3.83
N GLY A 22 23.34 7.06 4.87
CA GLY A 22 22.39 6.78 5.91
C GLY A 22 22.95 5.86 7.01
N ASN A 23 22.06 5.44 7.89
CA ASN A 23 22.39 4.67 9.09
C ASN A 23 21.84 3.23 9.00
N GLY A 24 22.15 2.55 7.89
CA GLY A 24 21.72 1.18 7.63
C GLY A 24 22.58 0.12 8.30
N ASP A 25 21.98 -1.03 8.57
CA ASP A 25 22.67 -2.25 9.02
C ASP A 25 22.66 -3.29 7.89
N THR A 26 23.82 -3.49 7.29
CA THR A 26 23.98 -4.44 6.17
C THR A 26 23.72 -5.89 6.55
N SER A 27 23.78 -6.22 7.83
CA SER A 27 23.50 -7.59 8.31
C SER A 27 22.02 -7.94 8.28
N LEU A 28 21.16 -6.96 8.17
CA LEU A 28 19.69 -7.11 8.13
C LEU A 28 19.13 -7.08 6.70
N VAL A 29 19.98 -6.93 5.69
CA VAL A 29 19.53 -6.82 4.30
C VAL A 29 18.99 -8.15 3.80
N GLU A 30 17.75 -8.13 3.32
CA GLU A 30 17.09 -9.27 2.66
C GLU A 30 16.84 -9.00 1.17
N PHE A 31 16.52 -7.75 0.83
CA PHE A 31 16.14 -7.31 -0.51
C PHE A 31 17.03 -6.14 -0.95
N GLY A 32 18.35 -6.34 -0.89
CA GLY A 32 19.34 -5.32 -1.23
C GLY A 32 19.31 -4.91 -2.72
N ARG A 33 20.35 -4.20 -3.14
CA ARG A 33 20.45 -3.59 -4.49
C ARG A 33 20.17 -4.55 -5.64
N GLU A 34 20.58 -5.81 -5.55
CA GLU A 34 20.36 -6.79 -6.62
C GLU A 34 18.86 -7.07 -6.84
N VAL A 35 18.08 -7.03 -5.78
CA VAL A 35 16.62 -7.29 -5.81
C VAL A 35 15.82 -6.00 -6.02
N THR A 36 16.30 -4.90 -5.46
CA THR A 36 15.61 -3.60 -5.47
C THR A 36 16.42 -2.47 -6.11
N PRO A 37 16.95 -2.66 -7.35
CA PRO A 37 17.84 -1.68 -7.97
C PRO A 37 17.20 -0.30 -8.16
N ASN A 38 15.91 -0.27 -8.47
CA ASN A 38 15.19 0.99 -8.68
C ASN A 38 14.95 1.78 -7.38
N HIS A 39 14.77 1.09 -6.25
CA HIS A 39 14.65 1.75 -4.94
C HIS A 39 15.97 2.42 -4.56
N HIS A 40 17.07 1.69 -4.75
CA HIS A 40 18.41 2.21 -4.51
C HIS A 40 18.71 3.40 -5.42
N ARG A 41 18.35 3.30 -6.69
CA ARG A 41 18.54 4.41 -7.63
C ARG A 41 17.76 5.64 -7.25
N LEU A 42 16.51 5.50 -6.82
CA LEU A 42 15.72 6.63 -6.33
C LEU A 42 16.33 7.25 -5.07
N ALA A 43 16.82 6.42 -4.15
CA ALA A 43 17.48 6.90 -2.95
C ALA A 43 18.81 7.64 -3.24
N GLU A 44 19.54 7.22 -4.27
CA GLU A 44 20.77 7.87 -4.72
C GLU A 44 20.54 9.19 -5.45
N ASP A 45 19.55 9.20 -6.34
CA ASP A 45 19.30 10.35 -7.22
C ASP A 45 18.49 11.47 -6.53
N PHE A 46 17.76 11.16 -5.46
CA PHE A 46 16.87 12.10 -4.80
C PHE A 46 17.13 12.17 -3.29
N LEU A 47 16.08 12.06 -2.48
CA LEU A 47 16.17 12.16 -1.03
C LEU A 47 16.03 10.76 -0.39
N LEU A 48 17.02 10.39 0.40
CA LEU A 48 16.98 9.24 1.29
C LEU A 48 16.64 9.70 2.72
N MET A 49 15.60 9.11 3.31
CA MET A 49 15.24 9.31 4.71
C MET A 49 15.47 8.00 5.46
N ASP A 50 16.56 7.92 6.19
CA ASP A 50 16.98 6.71 6.92
C ASP A 50 16.41 6.60 8.34
N ASN A 51 15.75 7.65 8.80
CA ASN A 51 15.10 7.72 10.12
C ASN A 51 13.61 8.04 9.99
N PHE A 52 12.96 7.47 8.98
CA PHE A 52 11.53 7.58 8.79
C PHE A 52 10.81 6.48 9.57
N ASN A 53 10.25 6.85 10.70
CA ASN A 53 9.59 5.91 11.61
C ASN A 53 8.10 5.82 11.31
N CYS A 54 7.58 4.60 11.34
CA CYS A 54 6.15 4.37 11.32
C CYS A 54 5.53 4.85 12.63
N SER A 55 4.51 5.71 12.55
CA SER A 55 3.80 6.24 13.72
C SER A 55 2.70 5.30 14.23
N GLY A 56 2.44 4.20 13.53
CA GLY A 56 1.44 3.21 13.90
C GLY A 56 2.04 1.88 14.33
N ILE A 57 1.41 1.22 15.28
CA ILE A 57 1.81 -0.11 15.75
C ILE A 57 1.32 -1.22 14.81
N LEU A 58 0.22 -0.96 14.11
CA LEU A 58 -0.43 -1.87 13.17
C LEU A 58 -0.54 -1.23 11.78
N SER A 59 -0.70 -2.07 10.75
CA SER A 59 -0.96 -1.59 9.38
C SER A 59 -2.17 -0.65 9.33
N ALA A 60 -3.24 -0.96 10.05
CA ALA A 60 -4.42 -0.09 10.10
C ALA A 60 -4.07 1.35 10.49
N THR A 61 -3.29 1.55 11.55
CA THR A 61 -2.85 2.90 11.95
C THR A 61 -1.91 3.52 10.92
N GLY A 62 -1.02 2.73 10.32
CA GLY A 62 -0.10 3.19 9.28
C GLY A 62 -0.82 3.69 8.02
N HIS A 63 -1.79 2.94 7.51
CA HIS A 63 -2.61 3.34 6.35
C HIS A 63 -3.39 4.63 6.64
N GLN A 64 -4.02 4.76 7.81
CA GLN A 64 -4.75 5.97 8.16
C GLN A 64 -3.81 7.19 8.28
N TRP A 65 -2.64 7.05 8.91
CA TRP A 65 -1.65 8.12 8.94
C TRP A 65 -1.23 8.56 7.53
N THR A 66 -1.10 7.60 6.64
CA THR A 66 -0.67 7.81 5.25
C THR A 66 -1.76 8.51 4.43
N ASP A 67 -3.01 8.12 4.61
CA ASP A 67 -4.12 8.53 3.75
C ASP A 67 -4.94 9.69 4.31
N GLU A 68 -4.95 9.88 5.64
CA GLU A 68 -5.73 10.93 6.32
C GLU A 68 -4.85 11.92 7.07
N ALA A 69 -3.53 11.63 7.23
CA ALA A 69 -2.62 12.35 8.11
C ALA A 69 -3.14 12.42 9.57
N TYR A 70 -3.97 11.47 9.95
CA TYR A 70 -4.62 11.39 11.25
C TYR A 70 -5.03 9.95 11.55
N VAL A 71 -5.09 9.62 12.84
CA VAL A 71 -5.65 8.36 13.33
C VAL A 71 -6.70 8.68 14.39
N THR A 72 -7.89 8.10 14.23
CA THR A 72 -8.98 8.33 15.19
C THR A 72 -8.69 7.65 16.52
N ASP A 73 -9.25 8.21 17.58
CA ASP A 73 -9.17 7.65 18.93
C ASP A 73 -9.72 6.20 18.99
N TYR A 74 -10.71 5.92 18.17
CA TYR A 74 -11.23 4.56 18.00
C TYR A 74 -10.15 3.60 17.48
N LEU A 75 -9.45 3.98 16.42
CA LEU A 75 -8.43 3.13 15.81
C LEU A 75 -7.22 2.93 16.73
N GLU A 76 -6.79 3.98 17.42
CA GLU A 76 -5.71 3.89 18.43
C GLU A 76 -6.07 2.90 19.56
N LYS A 77 -7.33 2.89 19.98
CA LYS A 77 -7.83 1.99 21.03
C LYS A 77 -8.14 0.56 20.53
N SER A 78 -8.20 0.36 19.22
CA SER A 78 -8.46 -0.95 18.61
C SER A 78 -7.21 -1.83 18.50
N PHE A 79 -6.14 -1.49 19.16
CA PHE A 79 -4.89 -2.25 19.11
C PHE A 79 -5.06 -3.74 19.50
N GLY A 80 -5.96 -4.04 20.41
CA GLY A 80 -6.36 -5.42 20.73
C GLY A 80 -7.29 -6.05 19.70
N GLY A 81 -7.36 -5.50 18.51
CA GLY A 81 -8.42 -5.58 17.53
C GLY A 81 -8.61 -6.89 16.81
N PHE A 82 -7.72 -7.86 16.98
CA PHE A 82 -7.96 -9.21 16.45
C PHE A 82 -9.24 -9.86 17.01
N THR A 83 -9.77 -9.33 18.10
CA THR A 83 -11.02 -9.78 18.70
C THR A 83 -12.23 -8.89 18.36
N ARG A 84 -12.03 -7.73 17.71
CA ARG A 84 -13.10 -6.76 17.41
C ARG A 84 -13.19 -6.43 15.93
N SER A 85 -12.32 -5.59 15.44
CA SER A 85 -12.20 -5.24 14.03
C SER A 85 -10.76 -4.90 13.69
N TYR A 86 -10.41 -5.03 12.43
CA TYR A 86 -9.11 -4.60 11.90
C TYR A 86 -9.36 -3.69 10.70
N PRO A 87 -9.76 -2.42 10.94
CA PRO A 87 -10.27 -1.53 9.91
C PRO A 87 -9.16 -0.89 9.06
N TYR A 88 -8.32 -1.73 8.45
CA TYR A 88 -7.20 -1.24 7.67
C TYR A 88 -7.55 -0.83 6.23
N ASN A 89 -8.67 -1.33 5.72
CA ASN A 89 -9.04 -1.21 4.30
C ASN A 89 -10.27 -0.32 4.07
N GLY A 90 -10.60 0.54 5.02
CA GLY A 90 -11.73 1.46 4.92
C GLY A 90 -13.12 0.85 5.18
N ASP A 91 -13.21 -0.38 5.68
CA ASP A 91 -14.50 -1.02 5.95
C ASP A 91 -15.22 -0.48 7.20
N ASP A 92 -14.52 0.25 8.05
CA ASP A 92 -15.08 0.78 9.30
C ASP A 92 -15.06 2.31 9.33
N ALA A 93 -16.23 2.92 9.21
CA ALA A 93 -16.39 4.37 9.23
C ALA A 93 -15.92 5.05 10.52
N LEU A 94 -15.81 4.34 11.63
CA LEU A 94 -15.27 4.88 12.88
C LEU A 94 -13.74 5.11 12.81
N ALA A 95 -13.09 4.51 11.84
CA ALA A 95 -11.67 4.76 11.58
C ALA A 95 -11.45 6.05 10.76
N TYR A 96 -12.50 6.63 10.15
CA TYR A 96 -12.33 7.79 9.27
C TYR A 96 -12.15 9.07 10.08
N ALA A 97 -11.15 9.85 9.71
CA ALA A 97 -10.98 11.21 10.20
C ALA A 97 -12.08 12.12 9.64
N SER A 98 -12.53 13.09 10.43
CA SER A 98 -13.51 14.08 9.98
C SER A 98 -12.98 14.99 8.85
N SER A 99 -11.66 15.08 8.69
CA SER A 99 -10.97 15.78 7.59
C SER A 99 -11.12 15.06 6.24
N GLY A 100 -11.43 13.76 6.26
CA GLY A 100 -11.43 12.89 5.09
C GLY A 100 -10.03 12.47 4.66
N PHE A 101 -9.98 11.72 3.58
CA PHE A 101 -8.78 11.16 3.00
C PHE A 101 -8.06 12.14 2.05
N ILE A 102 -6.83 11.84 1.69
CA ILE A 102 -6.06 12.61 0.72
C ILE A 102 -6.79 12.76 -0.63
N TRP A 103 -7.48 11.72 -1.09
CA TRP A 103 -8.28 11.79 -2.32
C TRP A 103 -9.49 12.71 -2.21
N ASP A 104 -10.13 12.79 -1.04
CA ASP A 104 -11.21 13.76 -0.83
C ASP A 104 -10.69 15.19 -0.94
N ASN A 105 -9.49 15.43 -0.44
CA ASN A 105 -8.83 16.73 -0.53
C ASN A 105 -8.46 17.07 -1.98
N VAL A 106 -7.90 16.13 -2.73
CA VAL A 106 -7.57 16.27 -4.15
C VAL A 106 -8.83 16.64 -4.96
N LEU A 107 -9.91 15.90 -4.76
CA LEU A 107 -11.17 16.11 -5.47
C LEU A 107 -11.84 17.44 -5.10
N ARG A 108 -11.80 17.84 -3.84
CA ARG A 108 -12.32 19.16 -3.38
C ARG A 108 -11.62 20.33 -4.05
N HIS A 109 -10.36 20.14 -4.47
CA HIS A 109 -9.61 21.15 -5.22
C HIS A 109 -9.78 21.04 -6.75
N GLY A 110 -10.72 20.23 -7.22
CA GLY A 110 -10.99 20.06 -8.65
C GLY A 110 -9.87 19.36 -9.43
N LEU A 111 -9.00 18.65 -8.71
CA LEU A 111 -7.92 17.88 -9.31
C LEU A 111 -8.36 16.45 -9.63
N THR A 112 -7.64 15.79 -10.51
CA THR A 112 -7.91 14.40 -10.86
C THR A 112 -7.13 13.46 -9.96
N PHE A 113 -7.73 12.30 -9.71
CA PHE A 113 -7.17 11.25 -8.86
C PHE A 113 -7.32 9.88 -9.54
N ARG A 114 -6.36 9.00 -9.32
CA ARG A 114 -6.44 7.60 -9.73
C ARG A 114 -5.81 6.73 -8.65
N ASP A 115 -6.53 5.71 -8.25
CA ASP A 115 -6.12 4.73 -7.26
C ASP A 115 -5.68 3.43 -7.92
N TYR A 116 -4.59 2.87 -7.44
CA TYR A 116 -3.96 1.64 -7.93
C TYR A 116 -3.76 0.59 -6.83
N GLY A 117 -4.59 0.60 -5.81
CA GLY A 117 -4.58 -0.52 -4.86
C GLY A 117 -4.83 -0.16 -3.41
N GLU A 118 -4.79 1.11 -3.03
CA GLU A 118 -5.11 1.51 -1.66
C GLU A 118 -6.61 1.38 -1.41
N PHE A 119 -6.99 0.76 -0.31
CA PHE A 119 -8.39 0.46 0.03
C PHE A 119 -9.19 -0.17 -1.11
N VAL A 120 -8.58 -1.16 -1.78
CA VAL A 120 -9.16 -1.84 -2.94
C VAL A 120 -9.41 -3.32 -2.62
N LYS A 121 -10.59 -3.81 -3.00
CA LYS A 121 -10.94 -5.22 -2.99
C LYS A 121 -10.77 -5.79 -4.39
N THR A 122 -9.92 -6.79 -4.53
CA THR A 122 -9.63 -7.47 -5.79
C THR A 122 -10.32 -8.82 -5.85
N THR A 123 -10.91 -9.11 -7.00
CA THR A 123 -11.46 -10.43 -7.32
C THR A 123 -10.70 -11.01 -8.51
N VAL A 124 -10.25 -12.24 -8.39
CA VAL A 124 -9.52 -12.96 -9.44
C VAL A 124 -10.36 -14.14 -9.90
N LYS A 125 -10.40 -14.40 -11.19
CA LYS A 125 -11.05 -15.57 -11.80
C LYS A 125 -10.09 -16.25 -12.76
N PRO A 126 -10.01 -17.60 -12.78
CA PRO A 126 -10.77 -18.54 -11.92
C PRO A 126 -10.51 -18.34 -10.43
N GLU A 127 -11.49 -18.67 -9.61
CA GLU A 127 -11.34 -18.61 -8.15
C GLU A 127 -10.20 -19.55 -7.72
N GLY A 128 -9.34 -19.08 -6.81
CA GLY A 128 -8.16 -19.81 -6.37
C GLY A 128 -6.92 -19.60 -7.23
N SER A 129 -6.98 -18.76 -8.28
CA SER A 129 -5.78 -18.35 -9.00
C SER A 129 -4.82 -17.61 -8.07
N GLU A 130 -3.56 -18.00 -8.15
CA GLU A 130 -2.49 -17.43 -7.35
C GLU A 130 -1.70 -16.36 -8.15
N TRP A 131 -0.82 -15.68 -7.48
CA TRP A 131 0.05 -14.67 -8.07
C TRP A 131 0.83 -15.19 -9.29
N MET A 132 1.36 -16.42 -9.23
CA MET A 132 2.12 -17.00 -10.34
C MET A 132 1.22 -17.30 -11.55
N ASP A 133 -0.05 -17.62 -11.34
CA ASP A 133 -1.01 -17.82 -12.44
C ASP A 133 -1.24 -16.47 -13.17
N ILE A 134 -1.43 -15.39 -12.41
CA ILE A 134 -1.57 -14.03 -12.95
C ILE A 134 -0.32 -13.63 -13.73
N TYR A 135 0.86 -13.84 -13.13
CA TYR A 135 2.13 -13.50 -13.75
C TYR A 135 2.35 -14.28 -15.04
N ASN A 136 2.14 -15.59 -15.01
CA ASN A 136 2.32 -16.46 -16.17
C ASN A 136 1.32 -16.13 -17.28
N ASP A 137 0.07 -15.85 -16.92
CA ASP A 137 -0.97 -15.45 -17.87
C ASP A 137 -0.62 -14.14 -18.58
N LEU A 138 -0.11 -13.16 -17.82
CA LEU A 138 0.38 -11.90 -18.38
C LEU A 138 1.59 -12.09 -19.29
N GLN A 139 2.58 -12.92 -18.87
CA GLN A 139 3.79 -13.18 -19.66
C GLN A 139 3.48 -13.92 -20.95
N ASN A 140 2.54 -14.86 -20.91
CA ASN A 140 2.18 -15.70 -22.06
C ASN A 140 1.08 -15.06 -22.94
N GLY A 141 0.44 -13.97 -22.48
CA GLY A 141 -0.65 -13.31 -23.19
C GLY A 141 -1.87 -14.23 -23.40
N THR A 142 -2.11 -15.18 -22.49
CA THR A 142 -3.16 -16.21 -22.66
C THR A 142 -4.54 -15.74 -22.25
N HIS A 143 -4.62 -14.68 -21.41
CA HIS A 143 -5.89 -14.08 -20.94
C HIS A 143 -6.85 -15.06 -20.25
N ASN A 144 -6.31 -16.08 -19.59
CA ASN A 144 -7.08 -17.09 -18.85
C ASN A 144 -7.44 -16.60 -17.43
N VAL A 145 -6.69 -15.61 -16.92
CA VAL A 145 -6.93 -15.03 -15.62
C VAL A 145 -7.51 -13.62 -15.80
N SER A 146 -8.65 -13.37 -15.19
CA SER A 146 -9.25 -12.04 -15.15
C SER A 146 -9.20 -11.46 -13.74
N ILE A 147 -8.88 -10.16 -13.67
CA ILE A 147 -8.80 -9.40 -12.43
C ILE A 147 -9.83 -8.30 -12.50
N SER A 148 -10.59 -8.11 -11.43
CA SER A 148 -11.41 -6.95 -11.24
C SER A 148 -11.18 -6.35 -9.86
N ALA A 149 -11.07 -5.02 -9.81
CA ALA A 149 -10.81 -4.27 -8.59
C ALA A 149 -11.89 -3.21 -8.38
N LYS A 150 -12.30 -3.01 -7.14
CA LYS A 150 -13.21 -1.94 -6.72
C LYS A 150 -12.77 -1.38 -5.38
N GLY A 151 -13.11 -0.13 -5.10
CA GLY A 151 -12.87 0.46 -3.79
C GLY A 151 -13.59 -0.32 -2.68
N SER A 152 -12.94 -0.49 -1.54
CA SER A 152 -13.62 -0.98 -0.32
C SER A 152 -14.59 0.08 0.21
N ILE A 153 -14.28 1.34 -0.02
CA ILE A 153 -15.18 2.49 0.14
C ILE A 153 -15.86 2.72 -1.20
N GLU A 154 -17.20 2.76 -1.22
CA GLU A 154 -17.97 2.89 -2.47
C GLU A 154 -17.59 4.15 -3.27
N GLN A 155 -17.37 5.27 -2.57
CA GLN A 155 -16.98 6.55 -3.17
C GLN A 155 -15.64 6.49 -3.91
N LEU A 156 -14.77 5.56 -3.53
CA LEU A 156 -13.45 5.38 -4.17
C LEU A 156 -13.54 4.60 -5.48
N THR A 157 -14.54 3.74 -5.63
CA THR A 157 -14.70 2.83 -6.78
C THR A 157 -14.57 3.51 -8.16
N PRO A 158 -15.12 4.71 -8.43
CA PRO A 158 -14.97 5.37 -9.73
C PRO A 158 -13.52 5.75 -10.09
N TYR A 159 -12.66 5.83 -9.09
CA TYR A 159 -11.26 6.27 -9.24
C TYR A 159 -10.28 5.10 -9.24
N VAL A 160 -10.71 3.90 -8.86
CA VAL A 160 -9.89 2.70 -8.86
C VAL A 160 -9.57 2.27 -10.29
N CYS A 161 -8.34 1.82 -10.51
CA CYS A 161 -7.97 1.11 -11.73
C CYS A 161 -8.56 -0.31 -11.67
N PRO A 162 -9.59 -0.63 -12.48
CA PRO A 162 -10.37 -1.86 -12.29
C PRO A 162 -9.60 -3.14 -12.65
N THR A 163 -8.49 -3.01 -13.34
CA THR A 163 -7.65 -4.13 -13.79
C THR A 163 -6.29 -4.16 -13.10
N TYR A 164 -6.07 -3.29 -12.11
CA TYR A 164 -4.83 -3.30 -11.36
C TYR A 164 -4.80 -4.51 -10.43
N PRO A 165 -3.80 -5.40 -10.59
CA PRO A 165 -3.66 -6.53 -9.70
C PRO A 165 -3.12 -6.05 -8.35
N ALA A 166 -4.00 -5.85 -7.39
CA ALA A 166 -3.58 -5.68 -6.00
C ALA A 166 -3.07 -7.03 -5.51
N PHE A 167 -1.76 -7.19 -5.49
CA PHE A 167 -1.12 -8.44 -5.10
C PHE A 167 -1.25 -8.63 -3.59
N THR A 168 -2.05 -9.60 -3.21
CA THR A 168 -1.95 -10.20 -1.89
C THR A 168 -1.00 -11.39 -2.01
N LEU A 169 0.22 -11.23 -1.55
CA LEU A 169 1.08 -12.38 -1.31
C LEU A 169 0.44 -13.19 -0.17
N ARG A 170 -0.30 -14.22 -0.50
CA ARG A 170 -0.58 -15.29 0.46
C ARG A 170 0.68 -16.15 0.51
N ILE A 171 1.42 -16.03 1.59
CA ILE A 171 2.44 -16.96 2.00
C ILE A 171 1.73 -18.18 2.61
#